data_697c52cda8377a9c398b16649eca9ceb
#
_entry.id   697c52cda8377a9c398b16649eca9ceb
#
_cell.length_a   1.000
_cell.length_b   1.000
_cell.length_c   1.000
_cell.angle_alpha   90.00
_cell.angle_beta   90.00
_cell.angle_gamma   90.00
#
_symmetry.space_group_name_H-M   'P 1'
#
loop_
_entity.id
_entity.type
_entity.pdbx_description
1 polymer ?
#
loop_
_entity_poly.entity_id
_entity_poly.type
_entity_poly.pdbx_seq_one_letter_code
_entity_poly.pdbx_strand_id
1 'polypeptide(L)'
;ALLTPQYFRGHHHLRRYHFFFLLCLSFTMGVFLSADLYTTFLFFELMSLSSYAWVVQEESADALDAGKTYLTIAVLGGLVTLMGLFLLWNAVGTLTISELYEAAKACPRKGTIWAASICILFGFGAKAGMFPLHIWLPKAHPVAPAPASALLSGILTKSGIFGVIVVSANIFRASTAWGNLILVLGLITMLGGAVLAVFSINLKRTLACSSMSQIGFILTGIAMGCLLGEENALAARGAL
;
A
#
# COMPACT_ATOMS: atom_id res chain seq x y z
N ALA A 1 18.13 -10.90 0.19
CA ALA A 1 19.44 -10.60 0.79
C ALA A 1 20.53 -11.58 0.30
N LEU A 2 20.36 -12.91 0.38
CA LEU A 2 21.40 -13.89 0.06
C LEU A 2 21.87 -13.83 -1.43
N LEU A 3 20.98 -13.57 -2.37
CA LEU A 3 21.30 -13.51 -3.80
C LEU A 3 21.74 -12.11 -4.27
N THR A 4 21.57 -11.09 -3.43
CA THR A 4 21.90 -9.70 -3.77
C THR A 4 23.37 -9.49 -4.13
N PRO A 5 24.37 -10.05 -3.41
CA PRO A 5 25.78 -9.89 -3.75
C PRO A 5 26.15 -10.53 -5.09
N GLN A 6 25.48 -11.62 -5.49
CA GLN A 6 25.71 -12.28 -6.78
C GLN A 6 25.13 -11.43 -7.92
N TYR A 7 23.94 -10.85 -7.74
CA TYR A 7 23.29 -9.98 -8.71
C TYR A 7 24.12 -8.72 -8.99
N PHE A 8 24.68 -8.10 -7.96
CA PHE A 8 25.43 -6.85 -8.07
C PHE A 8 26.92 -7.02 -8.38
N ARG A 9 27.38 -8.22 -8.78
CA ARG A 9 28.78 -8.39 -9.23
C ARG A 9 29.04 -7.50 -10.45
N GLY A 10 29.90 -6.46 -10.27
CA GLY A 10 30.24 -5.49 -11.31
C GLY A 10 29.34 -4.25 -11.41
N HIS A 11 28.30 -4.13 -10.59
CA HIS A 11 27.47 -2.92 -10.51
C HIS A 11 28.08 -1.85 -9.58
N HIS A 12 27.85 -0.58 -9.94
CA HIS A 12 28.28 0.57 -9.13
C HIS A 12 27.28 0.85 -7.99
N HIS A 13 27.75 1.58 -6.95
CA HIS A 13 26.91 2.09 -5.86
C HIS A 13 26.25 1.05 -4.93
N LEU A 14 26.88 -0.10 -4.73
CA LEU A 14 26.36 -1.17 -3.86
C LEU A 14 26.15 -0.71 -2.40
N ARG A 15 27.02 0.19 -1.89
CA ARG A 15 26.87 0.75 -0.53
C ARG A 15 25.58 1.55 -0.38
N ARG A 16 25.21 2.35 -1.40
CA ARG A 16 23.93 3.10 -1.45
C ARG A 16 22.75 2.16 -1.38
N TYR A 17 22.77 1.10 -2.20
CA TYR A 17 21.72 0.09 -2.22
C TYR A 17 21.49 -0.53 -0.84
N HIS A 18 22.55 -1.03 -0.18
CA HIS A 18 22.43 -1.67 1.12
C HIS A 18 22.02 -0.71 2.25
N PHE A 19 22.49 0.54 2.21
CA PHE A 19 22.08 1.56 3.16
C PHE A 19 20.57 1.80 3.09
N PHE A 20 20.03 2.08 1.90
CA PHE A 20 18.61 2.30 1.72
C PHE A 20 17.79 1.02 1.94
N PHE A 21 18.37 -0.17 1.71
CA PHE A 21 17.75 -1.44 2.03
C PHE A 21 17.48 -1.58 3.55
N LEU A 22 18.49 -1.36 4.37
CA LEU A 22 18.36 -1.45 5.82
C LEU A 22 17.42 -0.38 6.37
N LEU A 23 17.53 0.84 5.85
CA LEU A 23 16.68 1.96 6.23
C LEU A 23 15.21 1.68 5.91
N CYS A 24 14.91 1.23 4.70
CA CYS A 24 13.57 0.88 4.28
C CYS A 24 13.00 -0.30 5.07
N LEU A 25 13.82 -1.32 5.37
CA LEU A 25 13.41 -2.44 6.22
C LEU A 25 13.03 -1.97 7.63
N SER A 26 13.86 -1.10 8.23
CA SER A 26 13.58 -0.53 9.55
C SER A 26 12.28 0.25 9.58
N PHE A 27 12.03 1.08 8.58
CA PHE A 27 10.76 1.82 8.48
C PHE A 27 9.57 0.90 8.22
N THR A 28 9.74 -0.16 7.43
CA THR A 28 8.70 -1.16 7.22
C THR A 28 8.31 -1.85 8.53
N MET A 29 9.29 -2.22 9.35
CA MET A 29 9.02 -2.75 10.70
C MET A 29 8.27 -1.74 11.55
N GLY A 30 8.63 -0.44 11.47
CA GLY A 30 7.91 0.63 12.15
C GLY A 30 6.44 0.71 11.73
N VAL A 31 6.12 0.56 10.44
CA VAL A 31 4.73 0.54 9.93
C VAL A 31 3.91 -0.56 10.61
N PHE A 32 4.44 -1.78 10.68
CA PHE A 32 3.68 -2.93 11.21
C PHE A 32 3.64 -3.01 12.75
N LEU A 33 4.60 -2.38 13.43
CA LEU A 33 4.67 -2.38 14.89
C LEU A 33 4.03 -1.14 15.54
N SER A 34 3.54 -0.19 14.76
CA SER A 34 2.91 1.02 15.28
C SER A 34 1.57 0.73 15.93
N ALA A 35 1.32 1.35 17.08
CA ALA A 35 0.05 1.23 17.82
C ALA A 35 -1.00 2.27 17.40
N ASP A 36 -0.61 3.30 16.64
CA ASP A 36 -1.48 4.36 16.18
C ASP A 36 -1.26 4.69 14.69
N LEU A 37 -2.29 5.26 14.05
CA LEU A 37 -2.28 5.57 12.63
C LEU A 37 -1.31 6.70 12.25
N TYR A 38 -1.02 7.63 13.16
CA TYR A 38 -0.09 8.73 12.86
C TYR A 38 1.35 8.21 12.81
N THR A 39 1.76 7.41 13.78
CA THR A 39 3.08 6.75 13.79
C THR A 39 3.21 5.78 12.61
N THR A 40 2.14 5.01 12.30
CA THR A 40 2.07 4.18 11.09
C THR A 40 2.34 5.00 9.84
N PHE A 41 1.70 6.17 9.70
CA PHE A 41 1.87 7.07 8.58
C PHE A 41 3.29 7.63 8.49
N LEU A 42 3.90 8.06 9.58
CA LEU A 42 5.27 8.57 9.59
C LEU A 42 6.26 7.53 9.05
N PHE A 43 6.20 6.31 9.57
CA PHE A 43 7.06 5.23 9.09
C PHE A 43 6.74 4.83 7.64
N PHE A 44 5.48 4.89 7.24
CA PHE A 44 5.05 4.63 5.88
C PHE A 44 5.63 5.63 4.87
N GLU A 45 5.65 6.93 5.20
CA GLU A 45 6.26 7.95 4.36
C GLU A 45 7.78 7.81 4.30
N LEU A 46 8.44 7.59 5.44
CA LEU A 46 9.89 7.35 5.49
C LEU A 46 10.29 6.11 4.68
N MET A 47 9.51 5.03 4.76
CA MET A 47 9.67 3.83 3.93
C MET A 47 9.49 4.17 2.45
N SER A 48 8.50 4.98 2.09
CA SER A 48 8.22 5.38 0.71
C SER A 48 9.37 6.19 0.13
N LEU A 49 9.87 7.18 0.86
CA LEU A 49 11.00 8.02 0.45
C LEU A 49 12.30 7.22 0.33
N SER A 50 12.59 6.35 1.31
CA SER A 50 13.80 5.52 1.27
C SER A 50 13.79 4.52 0.11
N SER A 51 12.64 3.95 -0.23
CA SER A 51 12.50 3.00 -1.34
C SER A 51 12.60 3.65 -2.73
N TYR A 52 12.42 4.97 -2.84
CA TYR A 52 12.69 5.71 -4.07
C TYR A 52 14.10 5.48 -4.60
N ALA A 53 15.11 5.41 -3.71
CA ALA A 53 16.49 5.14 -4.09
C ALA A 53 16.67 3.81 -4.85
N TRP A 54 15.80 2.82 -4.63
CA TRP A 54 15.85 1.55 -5.35
C TRP A 54 15.29 1.67 -6.76
N VAL A 55 14.27 2.50 -6.97
CA VAL A 55 13.67 2.71 -8.29
C VAL A 55 14.69 3.41 -9.20
N VAL A 56 15.40 4.40 -8.67
CA VAL A 56 16.39 5.18 -9.43
C VAL A 56 17.82 4.64 -9.35
N GLN A 57 18.03 3.44 -8.81
CA GLN A 57 19.37 2.86 -8.57
C GLN A 57 20.26 2.83 -9.81
N GLU A 58 19.68 2.53 -10.97
CA GLU A 58 20.42 2.40 -12.25
C GLU A 58 20.70 3.76 -12.91
N GLU A 59 20.13 4.86 -12.44
CA GLU A 59 20.32 6.24 -12.92
C GLU A 59 20.06 6.45 -14.42
N SER A 60 19.43 5.48 -15.09
CA SER A 60 19.05 5.60 -16.49
C SER A 60 17.90 6.62 -16.67
N ALA A 61 17.73 7.16 -17.89
CA ALA A 61 16.63 8.07 -18.19
C ALA A 61 15.26 7.46 -17.85
N ASP A 62 15.06 6.18 -18.14
CA ASP A 62 13.84 5.43 -17.83
C ASP A 62 13.66 5.26 -16.32
N ALA A 63 14.74 4.99 -15.59
CA ALA A 63 14.70 4.87 -14.12
C ALA A 63 14.34 6.21 -13.46
N LEU A 64 14.85 7.32 -13.97
CA LEU A 64 14.53 8.65 -13.47
C LEU A 64 13.08 9.03 -13.76
N ASP A 65 12.54 8.71 -14.95
CA ASP A 65 11.13 8.96 -15.28
C ASP A 65 10.19 8.10 -14.42
N ALA A 66 10.49 6.82 -14.26
CA ALA A 66 9.75 5.94 -13.36
C ALA A 66 9.82 6.43 -11.91
N GLY A 67 11.00 6.92 -11.47
CA GLY A 67 11.21 7.52 -10.16
C GLY A 67 10.36 8.77 -9.94
N LYS A 68 10.26 9.67 -10.93
CA LYS A 68 9.36 10.83 -10.87
C LYS A 68 7.92 10.40 -10.67
N THR A 69 7.43 9.44 -11.48
CA THR A 69 6.07 8.91 -11.35
C THR A 69 5.84 8.30 -9.97
N TYR A 70 6.79 7.49 -9.49
CA TYR A 70 6.74 6.88 -8.16
C TYR A 70 6.65 7.91 -7.04
N LEU A 71 7.55 8.89 -7.05
CA LEU A 71 7.62 9.93 -6.02
C LEU A 71 6.38 10.82 -6.04
N THR A 72 5.89 11.20 -7.23
CA THR A 72 4.67 12.01 -7.37
C THR A 72 3.48 11.31 -6.72
N ILE A 73 3.27 10.03 -7.03
CA ILE A 73 2.15 9.26 -6.45
C ILE A 73 2.34 9.06 -4.95
N ALA A 74 3.57 8.81 -4.48
CA ALA A 74 3.86 8.66 -3.07
C ALA A 74 3.57 9.96 -2.29
N VAL A 75 4.06 11.10 -2.75
CA VAL A 75 3.86 12.41 -2.09
C VAL A 75 2.39 12.82 -2.10
N LEU A 76 1.71 12.72 -3.25
CA LEU A 76 0.29 13.04 -3.33
C LEU A 76 -0.55 12.11 -2.45
N GLY A 77 -0.26 10.81 -2.47
CA GLY A 77 -0.90 9.83 -1.60
C GLY A 77 -0.68 10.15 -0.13
N GLY A 78 0.55 10.50 0.26
CA GLY A 78 0.90 10.87 1.62
C GLY A 78 0.18 12.12 2.11
N LEU A 79 0.16 13.20 1.30
CA LEU A 79 -0.55 14.43 1.65
C LEU A 79 -2.06 14.21 1.84
N VAL A 80 -2.68 13.41 0.98
CA VAL A 80 -4.10 13.07 1.10
C VAL A 80 -4.34 12.18 2.34
N THR A 81 -3.45 11.23 2.63
CA THR A 81 -3.51 10.42 3.87
C THR A 81 -3.41 11.30 5.10
N LEU A 82 -2.45 12.23 5.13
CA LEU A 82 -2.27 13.15 6.25
C LEU A 82 -3.51 14.00 6.49
N MET A 83 -4.13 14.53 5.43
CA MET A 83 -5.42 15.22 5.52
C MET A 83 -6.49 14.31 6.13
N GLY A 84 -6.56 13.05 5.67
CA GLY A 84 -7.48 12.06 6.23
C GLY A 84 -7.26 11.82 7.72
N LEU A 85 -6.01 11.73 8.17
CA LEU A 85 -5.68 11.56 9.60
C LEU A 85 -6.09 12.77 10.44
N PHE A 86 -5.90 13.99 9.94
CA PHE A 86 -6.37 15.20 10.63
C PHE A 86 -7.89 15.25 10.73
N LEU A 87 -8.60 14.90 9.65
CA LEU A 87 -10.06 14.82 9.67
C LEU A 87 -10.55 13.75 10.65
N LEU A 88 -9.89 12.60 10.69
CA LEU A 88 -10.22 11.51 11.59
C LEU A 88 -9.98 11.93 13.04
N TRP A 89 -8.81 12.47 13.35
CA TRP A 89 -8.48 13.00 14.67
C TRP A 89 -9.51 14.03 15.15
N ASN A 90 -9.86 14.99 14.30
CA ASN A 90 -10.88 16.01 14.64
C ASN A 90 -12.26 15.39 14.87
N ALA A 91 -12.60 14.29 14.20
CA ALA A 91 -13.89 13.65 14.34
C ALA A 91 -13.98 12.78 15.59
N VAL A 92 -12.98 11.96 15.85
CA VAL A 92 -13.00 10.85 16.85
C VAL A 92 -12.16 11.15 18.08
N GLY A 93 -11.16 12.05 18.00
CA GLY A 93 -10.30 12.45 19.12
C GLY A 93 -9.15 11.47 19.43
N THR A 94 -9.05 10.32 18.73
CA THR A 94 -7.97 9.35 18.88
C THR A 94 -7.54 8.78 17.52
N LEU A 95 -6.26 8.40 17.39
CA LEU A 95 -5.73 7.64 16.27
C LEU A 95 -5.15 6.29 16.73
N THR A 96 -5.29 5.95 18.01
CA THR A 96 -4.88 4.66 18.57
C THR A 96 -5.71 3.55 17.94
N ILE A 97 -5.05 2.58 17.28
CA ILE A 97 -5.72 1.56 16.46
C ILE A 97 -6.74 0.75 17.29
N SER A 98 -6.39 0.40 18.53
CA SER A 98 -7.28 -0.38 19.42
C SER A 98 -8.54 0.39 19.87
N GLU A 99 -8.53 1.71 19.86
CA GLU A 99 -9.63 2.57 20.30
C GLU A 99 -10.53 3.04 19.17
N LEU A 100 -10.05 2.97 17.91
CA LEU A 100 -10.73 3.52 16.74
C LEU A 100 -12.15 3.00 16.57
N TYR A 101 -12.38 1.72 16.82
CA TYR A 101 -13.71 1.11 16.62
C TYR A 101 -14.76 1.74 17.52
N GLU A 102 -14.51 1.79 18.83
CA GLU A 102 -15.45 2.35 19.78
C GLU A 102 -15.60 3.87 19.60
N ALA A 103 -14.50 4.58 19.35
CA ALA A 103 -14.52 6.01 19.11
C ALA A 103 -15.28 6.37 17.82
N ALA A 104 -15.07 5.62 16.73
CA ALA A 104 -15.80 5.82 15.48
C ALA A 104 -17.29 5.47 15.63
N LYS A 105 -17.63 4.43 16.40
CA LYS A 105 -19.01 4.02 16.68
C LYS A 105 -19.76 5.09 17.48
N ALA A 106 -19.13 5.68 18.50
CA ALA A 106 -19.69 6.73 19.34
C ALA A 106 -19.83 8.09 18.64
N CYS A 107 -19.01 8.36 17.61
CA CYS A 107 -18.96 9.67 16.95
C CYS A 107 -20.23 9.94 16.12
N PRO A 108 -20.91 11.09 16.30
CA PRO A 108 -22.09 11.45 15.51
C PRO A 108 -21.75 11.92 14.09
N ARG A 109 -20.51 12.37 13.85
CA ARG A 109 -20.04 12.95 12.57
C ARG A 109 -19.63 11.87 11.56
N LYS A 110 -20.54 10.95 11.23
CA LYS A 110 -20.27 9.81 10.31
C LYS A 110 -19.75 10.25 8.94
N GLY A 111 -20.26 11.35 8.39
CA GLY A 111 -19.79 11.88 7.10
C GLY A 111 -18.32 12.30 7.13
N THR A 112 -17.84 12.88 8.22
CA THR A 112 -16.42 13.25 8.39
C THR A 112 -15.54 12.01 8.50
N ILE A 113 -16.00 10.96 9.21
CA ILE A 113 -15.30 9.68 9.29
C ILE A 113 -15.17 9.05 7.90
N TRP A 114 -16.25 9.07 7.10
CA TRP A 114 -16.22 8.57 5.72
C TRP A 114 -15.22 9.33 4.86
N ALA A 115 -15.25 10.67 4.87
CA ALA A 115 -14.32 11.51 4.11
C ALA A 115 -12.86 11.24 4.54
N ALA A 116 -12.59 11.17 5.84
CA ALA A 116 -11.29 10.85 6.39
C ALA A 116 -10.79 9.48 5.91
N SER A 117 -11.63 8.47 5.99
CA SER A 117 -11.28 7.09 5.61
C SER A 117 -11.07 6.93 4.11
N ILE A 118 -11.81 7.66 3.27
CA ILE A 118 -11.55 7.70 1.81
C ILE A 118 -10.19 8.33 1.53
N CYS A 119 -9.82 9.41 2.21
CA CYS A 119 -8.49 10.03 2.06
C CYS A 119 -7.38 9.05 2.48
N ILE A 120 -7.56 8.34 3.58
CA ILE A 120 -6.61 7.33 4.07
C ILE A 120 -6.52 6.15 3.09
N LEU A 121 -7.66 5.67 2.58
CA LEU A 121 -7.74 4.63 1.54
C LEU A 121 -7.02 5.06 0.27
N PHE A 122 -7.14 6.33 -0.14
CA PHE A 122 -6.46 6.86 -1.31
C PHE A 122 -4.94 6.69 -1.19
N GLY A 123 -4.32 7.12 -0.08
CA GLY A 123 -2.88 7.07 0.06
C GLY A 123 -2.33 5.65 0.27
N PHE A 124 -2.91 4.88 1.18
CA PHE A 124 -2.51 3.48 1.35
C PHE A 124 -2.80 2.63 0.11
N GLY A 125 -3.93 2.88 -0.56
CA GLY A 125 -4.29 2.24 -1.82
C GLY A 125 -3.35 2.61 -2.97
N ALA A 126 -2.88 3.86 -3.04
CA ALA A 126 -1.88 4.30 -4.00
C ALA A 126 -0.58 3.48 -3.85
N LYS A 127 -0.10 3.31 -2.62
CA LYS A 127 1.10 2.52 -2.33
C LYS A 127 0.89 1.03 -2.60
N ALA A 128 -0.29 0.51 -2.31
CA ALA A 128 -0.66 -0.87 -2.64
C ALA A 128 -0.68 -1.11 -4.16
N GLY A 129 -0.85 -0.08 -4.98
CA GLY A 129 -1.05 -0.21 -6.42
C GLY A 129 -2.50 -0.52 -6.79
N MET A 130 -3.46 -0.03 -5.98
CA MET A 130 -4.88 -0.12 -6.23
C MET A 130 -5.29 0.79 -7.40
N PHE A 131 -6.23 0.34 -8.22
CA PHE A 131 -6.82 1.19 -9.27
C PHE A 131 -7.54 2.41 -8.64
N PRO A 132 -7.41 3.60 -9.21
CA PRO A 132 -6.68 3.98 -10.43
C PRO A 132 -5.20 4.36 -10.22
N LEU A 133 -4.68 4.27 -9.02
CA LEU A 133 -3.36 4.80 -8.60
C LEU A 133 -2.18 3.83 -8.84
N HIS A 134 -2.42 2.75 -9.57
CA HIS A 134 -1.48 1.66 -9.84
C HIS A 134 -0.34 2.01 -10.80
N ILE A 135 -0.38 3.14 -11.49
CA ILE A 135 0.48 3.48 -12.66
C ILE A 135 1.98 3.39 -12.34
N TRP A 136 2.37 3.70 -11.11
CA TRP A 136 3.77 3.64 -10.70
C TRP A 136 4.34 2.21 -10.68
N LEU A 137 3.50 1.22 -10.37
CA LEU A 137 3.92 -0.17 -10.16
C LEU A 137 4.52 -0.78 -11.44
N PRO A 138 3.83 -0.81 -12.60
CA PRO A 138 4.37 -1.36 -13.84
C PRO A 138 5.47 -0.49 -14.47
N LYS A 139 5.67 0.76 -14.02
CA LYS A 139 6.77 1.63 -14.44
C LYS A 139 8.04 1.39 -13.59
N ALA A 140 7.90 1.28 -12.27
CA ALA A 140 9.03 1.15 -11.35
C ALA A 140 9.71 -0.24 -11.43
N HIS A 141 8.93 -1.31 -11.59
CA HIS A 141 9.47 -2.68 -11.55
C HIS A 141 10.46 -3.02 -12.67
N PRO A 142 10.25 -2.64 -13.95
CA PRO A 142 11.20 -2.93 -15.01
C PRO A 142 12.58 -2.33 -14.80
N VAL A 143 12.63 -1.10 -14.28
CA VAL A 143 13.86 -0.31 -14.11
C VAL A 143 14.59 -0.58 -12.80
N ALA A 144 13.87 -0.98 -11.76
CA ALA A 144 14.49 -1.32 -10.48
C ALA A 144 15.35 -2.60 -10.59
N PRO A 145 16.49 -2.69 -9.87
CA PRO A 145 17.25 -3.94 -9.74
C PRO A 145 16.36 -5.10 -9.29
N ALA A 146 16.61 -6.33 -9.75
CA ALA A 146 15.75 -7.46 -9.46
C ALA A 146 15.53 -7.70 -7.95
N PRO A 147 16.54 -7.61 -7.05
CA PRO A 147 16.32 -7.72 -5.62
C PRO A 147 15.43 -6.60 -5.04
N ALA A 148 15.57 -5.36 -5.55
CA ALA A 148 14.72 -4.24 -5.16
C ALA A 148 13.28 -4.42 -5.65
N SER A 149 13.11 -4.84 -6.91
CA SER A 149 11.81 -5.13 -7.51
C SER A 149 11.05 -6.20 -6.72
N ALA A 150 11.73 -7.25 -6.26
CA ALA A 150 11.13 -8.28 -5.41
C ALA A 150 10.61 -7.73 -4.07
N LEU A 151 11.33 -6.80 -3.44
CA LEU A 151 10.92 -6.16 -2.19
C LEU A 151 9.80 -5.14 -2.39
N LEU A 152 9.85 -4.38 -3.49
CA LEU A 152 8.76 -3.46 -3.85
C LEU A 152 7.43 -4.21 -3.96
N SER A 153 7.42 -5.34 -4.67
CA SER A 153 6.23 -6.18 -4.83
C SER A 153 5.89 -6.98 -3.58
N GLY A 154 6.90 -7.57 -2.92
CA GLY A 154 6.69 -8.52 -1.82
C GLY A 154 6.30 -7.87 -0.49
N ILE A 155 6.82 -6.69 -0.18
CA ILE A 155 6.69 -6.08 1.14
C ILE A 155 6.04 -4.69 1.07
N LEU A 156 6.54 -3.78 0.21
CA LEU A 156 6.10 -2.38 0.23
C LEU A 156 4.63 -2.22 -0.18
N THR A 157 4.18 -2.94 -1.18
CA THR A 157 2.75 -2.92 -1.56
C THR A 157 1.85 -3.45 -0.44
N LYS A 158 2.34 -4.42 0.37
CA LYS A 158 1.60 -4.99 1.50
C LYS A 158 1.48 -4.02 2.68
N SER A 159 2.41 -3.09 2.85
CA SER A 159 2.25 -2.01 3.84
C SER A 159 1.08 -1.09 3.49
N GLY A 160 0.81 -0.87 2.19
CA GLY A 160 -0.41 -0.18 1.75
C GLY A 160 -1.68 -0.97 2.09
N ILE A 161 -1.67 -2.28 1.84
CA ILE A 161 -2.78 -3.18 2.21
C ILE A 161 -3.01 -3.18 3.72
N PHE A 162 -1.94 -3.17 4.53
CA PHE A 162 -2.05 -3.09 5.98
C PHE A 162 -2.87 -1.87 6.43
N GLY A 163 -2.61 -0.69 5.88
CA GLY A 163 -3.40 0.50 6.17
C GLY A 163 -4.89 0.34 5.79
N VAL A 164 -5.18 -0.30 4.65
CA VAL A 164 -6.56 -0.59 4.23
C VAL A 164 -7.23 -1.56 5.20
N ILE A 165 -6.52 -2.60 5.67
CA ILE A 165 -7.02 -3.55 6.68
C ILE A 165 -7.34 -2.82 7.98
N VAL A 166 -6.42 -1.97 8.47
CA VAL A 166 -6.61 -1.23 9.73
C VAL A 166 -7.88 -0.38 9.68
N VAL A 167 -8.09 0.38 8.60
CA VAL A 167 -9.31 1.20 8.44
C VAL A 167 -10.56 0.33 8.35
N SER A 168 -10.53 -0.73 7.54
CA SER A 168 -11.69 -1.61 7.33
C SER A 168 -12.08 -2.36 8.60
N ALA A 169 -11.09 -2.90 9.33
CA ALA A 169 -11.34 -3.69 10.53
C ALA A 169 -11.66 -2.86 11.78
N ASN A 170 -11.12 -1.63 11.88
CA ASN A 170 -11.26 -0.81 13.09
C ASN A 170 -12.25 0.36 12.95
N ILE A 171 -12.68 0.71 11.74
CA ILE A 171 -13.68 1.77 11.54
C ILE A 171 -14.96 1.23 10.91
N PHE A 172 -14.85 0.32 9.95
CA PHE A 172 -15.97 -0.15 9.10
C PHE A 172 -16.23 -1.66 9.21
N ARG A 173 -16.02 -2.25 10.39
CA ARG A 173 -16.04 -3.69 10.65
C ARG A 173 -17.26 -4.45 10.08
N ALA A 174 -18.45 -3.84 10.03
CA ALA A 174 -19.66 -4.43 9.50
C ALA A 174 -20.41 -3.46 8.58
N SER A 175 -19.68 -2.61 7.87
CA SER A 175 -20.28 -1.61 6.99
C SER A 175 -20.43 -2.15 5.57
N THR A 176 -21.67 -2.48 5.17
CA THR A 176 -21.98 -2.92 3.81
C THR A 176 -21.57 -1.90 2.75
N ALA A 177 -21.73 -0.61 3.02
CA ALA A 177 -21.36 0.44 2.06
C ALA A 177 -19.84 0.50 1.84
N TRP A 178 -19.05 0.38 2.93
CA TRP A 178 -17.58 0.31 2.83
C TRP A 178 -17.12 -0.97 2.14
N GLY A 179 -17.71 -2.11 2.53
CA GLY A 179 -17.43 -3.40 1.90
C GLY A 179 -17.68 -3.37 0.39
N ASN A 180 -18.81 -2.82 -0.07
CA ASN A 180 -19.11 -2.67 -1.49
C ASN A 180 -18.09 -1.76 -2.21
N LEU A 181 -17.68 -0.66 -1.60
CA LEU A 181 -16.63 0.24 -2.17
C LEU A 181 -15.32 -0.53 -2.39
N ILE A 182 -14.84 -1.22 -1.35
CA ILE A 182 -13.58 -1.98 -1.43
C ILE A 182 -13.72 -3.16 -2.41
N LEU A 183 -14.88 -3.80 -2.46
CA LEU A 183 -15.16 -4.91 -3.40
C LEU A 183 -15.03 -4.44 -4.86
N VAL A 184 -15.69 -3.34 -5.21
CA VAL A 184 -15.61 -2.78 -6.57
C VAL A 184 -14.18 -2.39 -6.93
N LEU A 185 -13.48 -1.68 -6.05
CA LEU A 185 -12.07 -1.30 -6.27
C LEU A 185 -11.17 -2.54 -6.38
N GLY A 186 -11.41 -3.56 -5.56
CA GLY A 186 -10.69 -4.83 -5.58
C GLY A 186 -10.89 -5.58 -6.88
N LEU A 187 -12.14 -5.73 -7.35
CA LEU A 187 -12.45 -6.40 -8.61
C LEU A 187 -11.84 -5.69 -9.82
N ILE A 188 -11.95 -4.37 -9.88
CA ILE A 188 -11.32 -3.58 -10.96
C ILE A 188 -9.80 -3.73 -10.94
N THR A 189 -9.19 -3.68 -9.74
CA THR A 189 -7.74 -3.85 -9.57
C THR A 189 -7.30 -5.25 -9.98
N MET A 190 -8.05 -6.28 -9.58
CA MET A 190 -7.77 -7.68 -9.89
C MET A 190 -7.82 -7.96 -11.39
N LEU A 191 -8.93 -7.59 -12.03
CA LEU A 191 -9.14 -7.82 -13.46
C LEU A 191 -8.20 -6.95 -14.30
N GLY A 192 -8.06 -5.67 -13.96
CA GLY A 192 -7.14 -4.76 -14.63
C GLY A 192 -5.68 -5.23 -14.54
N GLY A 193 -5.24 -5.68 -13.37
CA GLY A 193 -3.91 -6.27 -13.19
C GLY A 193 -3.69 -7.51 -14.02
N ALA A 194 -4.66 -8.43 -14.06
CA ALA A 194 -4.60 -9.65 -14.86
C ALA A 194 -4.51 -9.34 -16.37
N VAL A 195 -5.36 -8.46 -16.87
CA VAL A 195 -5.34 -8.04 -18.29
C VAL A 195 -4.01 -7.39 -18.65
N LEU A 196 -3.53 -6.43 -17.84
CA LEU A 196 -2.25 -5.78 -18.08
C LEU A 196 -1.06 -6.77 -18.03
N ALA A 197 -1.12 -7.80 -17.20
CA ALA A 197 -0.10 -8.84 -17.14
C ALA A 197 -0.02 -9.65 -18.43
N VAL A 198 -1.17 -10.05 -19.00
CA VAL A 198 -1.25 -10.84 -20.25
C VAL A 198 -0.66 -10.07 -21.43
N PHE A 199 -0.92 -8.76 -21.52
CA PHE A 199 -0.42 -7.92 -22.62
C PHE A 199 0.99 -7.34 -22.38
N SER A 200 1.66 -7.71 -21.29
CA SER A 200 3.02 -7.22 -20.99
C SER A 200 4.10 -8.09 -21.62
N ILE A 201 4.99 -7.48 -22.41
CA ILE A 201 6.14 -8.18 -23.05
C ILE A 201 7.31 -8.33 -22.06
N ASN A 202 7.51 -7.37 -21.18
CA ASN A 202 8.62 -7.38 -20.22
C ASN A 202 8.26 -8.21 -18.98
N LEU A 203 9.07 -9.23 -18.65
CA LEU A 203 8.83 -10.15 -17.53
C LEU A 203 8.64 -9.43 -16.19
N LYS A 204 9.48 -8.42 -15.88
CA LYS A 204 9.33 -7.66 -14.61
C LYS A 204 8.01 -6.87 -14.59
N ARG A 205 7.58 -6.33 -15.73
CA ARG A 205 6.29 -5.65 -15.87
C ARG A 205 5.13 -6.62 -15.72
N THR A 206 5.21 -7.81 -16.30
CA THR A 206 4.22 -8.89 -16.13
C THR A 206 4.07 -9.25 -14.66
N LEU A 207 5.18 -9.44 -13.93
CA LEU A 207 5.18 -9.74 -12.50
C LEU A 207 4.59 -8.59 -11.67
N ALA A 208 4.86 -7.34 -12.05
CA ALA A 208 4.26 -6.17 -11.40
C ALA A 208 2.73 -6.14 -11.57
N CYS A 209 2.25 -6.36 -12.79
CA CYS A 209 0.81 -6.40 -13.08
C CYS A 209 0.14 -7.62 -12.41
N SER A 210 0.82 -8.77 -12.35
CA SER A 210 0.37 -9.93 -11.58
C SER A 210 0.26 -9.61 -10.09
N SER A 211 1.24 -8.87 -9.52
CA SER A 211 1.17 -8.43 -8.12
C SER A 211 -0.02 -7.49 -7.88
N MET A 212 -0.32 -6.60 -8.83
CA MET A 212 -1.52 -5.75 -8.78
C MET A 212 -2.80 -6.60 -8.76
N SER A 213 -2.87 -7.65 -9.59
CA SER A 213 -4.01 -8.58 -9.57
C SER A 213 -4.16 -9.28 -8.20
N GLN A 214 -3.06 -9.73 -7.59
CA GLN A 214 -3.08 -10.33 -6.25
C GLN A 214 -3.54 -9.33 -5.17
N ILE A 215 -3.16 -8.05 -5.29
CA ILE A 215 -3.65 -7.00 -4.40
C ILE A 215 -5.16 -6.82 -4.54
N GLY A 216 -5.68 -6.84 -5.76
CA GLY A 216 -7.12 -6.82 -6.00
C GLY A 216 -7.83 -8.02 -5.34
N PHE A 217 -7.22 -9.19 -5.38
CA PHE A 217 -7.74 -10.38 -4.70
C PHE A 217 -7.78 -10.21 -3.17
N ILE A 218 -6.72 -9.67 -2.57
CA ILE A 218 -6.69 -9.37 -1.13
C ILE A 218 -7.78 -8.34 -0.77
N LEU A 219 -7.94 -7.27 -1.58
CA LEU A 219 -8.99 -6.26 -1.36
C LEU A 219 -10.40 -6.89 -1.41
N THR A 220 -10.66 -7.84 -2.31
CA THR A 220 -11.94 -8.56 -2.32
C THR A 220 -12.14 -9.38 -1.06
N GLY A 221 -11.09 -10.01 -0.52
CA GLY A 221 -11.14 -10.70 0.77
C GLY A 221 -11.50 -9.76 1.93
N ILE A 222 -10.84 -8.59 2.01
CA ILE A 222 -11.15 -7.56 3.01
C ILE A 222 -12.62 -7.10 2.88
N ALA A 223 -13.09 -6.86 1.67
CA ALA A 223 -14.46 -6.47 1.39
C ALA A 223 -15.47 -7.50 1.88
N MET A 224 -15.22 -8.78 1.60
CA MET A 224 -16.07 -9.88 2.07
C MET A 224 -16.12 -9.95 3.60
N GLY A 225 -15.00 -9.68 4.28
CA GLY A 225 -14.97 -9.55 5.74
C GLY A 225 -15.92 -8.44 6.26
N CYS A 226 -15.96 -7.29 5.58
CA CYS A 226 -16.87 -6.19 5.93
C CYS A 226 -18.35 -6.48 5.59
N LEU A 227 -18.62 -7.26 4.51
CA LEU A 227 -19.97 -7.57 4.04
C LEU A 227 -20.64 -8.67 4.85
N LEU A 228 -19.90 -9.72 5.21
CA LEU A 228 -20.43 -10.90 5.87
C LEU A 228 -20.43 -10.80 7.40
N GLY A 229 -19.73 -9.81 7.96
CA GLY A 229 -19.68 -9.54 9.39
C GLY A 229 -18.97 -10.63 10.21
N GLU A 230 -18.97 -10.45 11.54
CA GLU A 230 -18.28 -11.35 12.47
C GLU A 230 -18.92 -12.74 12.61
N GLU A 231 -20.19 -12.89 12.24
CA GLU A 231 -20.92 -14.14 12.36
C GLU A 231 -20.42 -15.24 11.42
N ASN A 232 -19.65 -14.89 10.41
CA ASN A 232 -19.12 -15.82 9.43
C ASN A 232 -17.61 -16.03 9.61
N ALA A 233 -17.22 -16.94 10.53
CA ALA A 233 -15.81 -17.27 10.82
C ALA A 233 -15.01 -17.66 9.56
N LEU A 234 -15.66 -18.18 8.50
CA LEU A 234 -15.04 -18.50 7.22
C LEU A 234 -14.66 -17.25 6.43
N ALA A 235 -15.49 -16.18 6.47
CA ALA A 235 -15.21 -14.93 5.79
C ALA A 235 -14.02 -14.19 6.45
N ALA A 236 -13.97 -14.19 7.79
CA ALA A 236 -12.86 -13.63 8.54
C ALA A 236 -11.54 -14.36 8.24
N ARG A 237 -11.56 -15.69 8.09
CA ARG A 237 -10.38 -16.48 7.72
C ARG A 237 -9.98 -16.32 6.25
N GLY A 238 -10.92 -16.05 5.37
CA GLY A 238 -10.64 -15.82 3.95
C GLY A 238 -10.05 -14.43 3.65
N ALA A 239 -10.15 -13.49 4.59
CA ALA A 239 -9.58 -12.14 4.48
C ALA A 239 -8.11 -12.07 4.97
N LEU A 240 -7.65 -13.07 5.73
CA LEU A 240 -6.26 -13.23 6.22
C LEU A 240 -5.44 -14.09 5.26
#